data_cb40b609b8b92379db639f0f920c78c5
#
_entry.id   cb40b609b8b92379db639f0f920c78c5
#
_cell.length_a   1.000
_cell.length_b   1.000
_cell.length_c   1.000
_cell.angle_alpha   90.00
_cell.angle_beta   90.00
_cell.angle_gamma   90.00
#
_symmetry.space_group_name_H-M   'P 1'
#
loop_
_entity.id
_entity.type
_entity.pdbx_description
1 polymer ?
#
loop_
_entity_poly.entity_id
_entity_poly.type
_entity_poly.pdbx_seq_one_letter_code
_entity_poly.pdbx_strand_id
1 'polypeptide(L)'
;MWDFHEGLWRREIAAFELDVQLGTDLVPTTVARDDAPFGPGSLQWWVADNEEDHYFTLREREEFAPWFASLAAFDVVANNSDRKAGHVLYDERRLWAIDNGLCFHEQDKLRTVIWEYAGAPIDEELLERLERFASGELGELTRWLTPSEVALAQLRAHGLVESRHYPEPDETSDWPPYPWPLI
;
A
#
# COMPACT_ATOMS: atom_id res chain seq x y z
N MET A 1 14.64 2.60 7.62
CA MET A 1 14.83 1.21 7.14
C MET A 1 15.34 0.29 8.26
N TRP A 2 16.19 0.75 9.14
CA TRP A 2 16.90 -0.04 10.16
C TRP A 2 16.06 -0.62 11.29
N ASP A 3 14.81 -0.24 11.42
CA ASP A 3 13.86 -0.61 12.48
C ASP A 3 12.71 -1.52 12.03
N PHE A 4 12.73 -1.96 10.77
CA PHE A 4 11.87 -3.05 10.34
C PHE A 4 12.45 -4.40 10.78
N HIS A 5 11.61 -5.27 11.30
CA HIS A 5 11.98 -6.65 11.64
C HIS A 5 12.43 -7.42 10.40
N GLU A 6 13.26 -8.44 10.59
CA GLU A 6 13.65 -9.35 9.50
C GLU A 6 12.45 -9.92 8.77
N GLY A 7 12.62 -10.22 7.47
CA GLY A 7 11.57 -10.84 6.67
C GLY A 7 10.68 -9.86 5.93
N LEU A 8 11.23 -8.80 5.33
CA LEU A 8 10.49 -7.86 4.47
C LEU A 8 9.67 -8.55 3.37
N TRP A 9 10.14 -9.70 2.88
CA TRP A 9 9.41 -10.51 1.90
C TRP A 9 8.01 -10.94 2.38
N ARG A 10 7.80 -11.10 3.71
CA ARG A 10 6.47 -11.39 4.27
C ARG A 10 5.54 -10.20 4.11
N ARG A 11 6.07 -8.99 4.21
CA ARG A 11 5.31 -7.74 4.06
C ARG A 11 4.89 -7.52 2.61
N GLU A 12 5.72 -7.94 1.64
CA GLU A 12 5.34 -7.96 0.23
C GLU A 12 4.12 -8.87 -0.02
N ILE A 13 4.11 -10.06 0.58
CA ILE A 13 2.97 -10.96 0.47
C ILE A 13 1.76 -10.40 1.24
N ALA A 14 1.98 -9.87 2.44
CA ALA A 14 0.92 -9.25 3.22
C ALA A 14 0.26 -8.06 2.49
N ALA A 15 1.03 -7.29 1.73
CA ALA A 15 0.52 -6.20 0.91
C ALA A 15 -0.41 -6.73 -0.21
N PHE A 16 -0.03 -7.81 -0.87
CA PHE A 16 -0.90 -8.47 -1.84
C PHE A 16 -2.17 -9.02 -1.18
N GLU A 17 -2.05 -9.67 -0.01
CA GLU A 17 -3.21 -10.19 0.72
C GLU A 17 -4.15 -9.08 1.21
N LEU A 18 -3.61 -7.93 1.64
CA LEU A 18 -4.41 -6.75 1.97
C LEU A 18 -5.19 -6.26 0.75
N ASP A 19 -4.53 -6.16 -0.40
CA ASP A 19 -5.16 -5.75 -1.66
C ASP A 19 -6.31 -6.70 -2.05
N VAL A 20 -6.11 -8.01 -1.91
CA VAL A 20 -7.16 -9.02 -2.11
C VAL A 20 -8.34 -8.80 -1.15
N GLN A 21 -8.08 -8.51 0.14
CA GLN A 21 -9.14 -8.26 1.13
C GLN A 21 -9.92 -6.96 0.82
N LEU A 22 -9.22 -5.92 0.39
CA LEU A 22 -9.86 -4.66 -0.04
C LEU A 22 -10.53 -4.79 -1.41
N GLY A 23 -10.14 -5.78 -2.22
CA GLY A 23 -10.66 -5.98 -3.57
C GLY A 23 -10.33 -4.82 -4.51
N THR A 24 -9.17 -4.19 -4.32
CA THR A 24 -8.75 -2.99 -5.06
C THR A 24 -7.92 -3.28 -6.30
N ASP A 25 -7.36 -4.51 -6.40
CA ASP A 25 -6.63 -5.01 -7.57
C ASP A 25 -5.45 -4.10 -7.97
N LEU A 26 -4.67 -3.69 -6.96
CA LEU A 26 -3.53 -2.77 -7.09
C LEU A 26 -2.20 -3.51 -7.23
N VAL A 27 -2.01 -4.59 -6.45
CA VAL A 27 -0.72 -5.26 -6.27
C VAL A 27 -0.62 -6.48 -7.18
N PRO A 28 0.48 -6.66 -7.93
CA PRO A 28 0.67 -7.88 -8.70
C PRO A 28 0.68 -9.12 -7.81
N THR A 29 0.16 -10.24 -8.30
CA THR A 29 0.15 -11.51 -7.56
C THR A 29 1.52 -11.79 -6.95
N THR A 30 1.54 -11.95 -5.63
CA THR A 30 2.76 -12.16 -4.85
C THR A 30 2.59 -13.39 -3.97
N VAL A 31 3.52 -14.33 -4.05
CA VAL A 31 3.46 -15.61 -3.35
C VAL A 31 4.75 -15.89 -2.57
N ALA A 32 4.65 -16.73 -1.55
CA ALA A 32 5.82 -17.21 -0.82
C ALA A 32 6.62 -18.21 -1.64
N ARG A 33 7.93 -18.18 -1.48
CA ARG A 33 8.86 -19.19 -1.97
C ARG A 33 9.77 -19.63 -0.84
N ASP A 34 9.64 -20.89 -0.42
CA ASP A 34 10.38 -21.45 0.72
C ASP A 34 11.76 -22.01 0.33
N ASP A 35 11.94 -22.43 -0.93
CA ASP A 35 13.11 -23.18 -1.43
C ASP A 35 14.08 -22.33 -2.27
N ALA A 36 14.16 -21.03 -2.03
CA ALA A 36 15.08 -20.15 -2.75
C ALA A 36 16.55 -20.35 -2.26
N PRO A 37 17.55 -20.15 -3.12
CA PRO A 37 18.98 -20.38 -2.80
C PRO A 37 19.50 -19.60 -1.58
N PHE A 38 18.85 -18.47 -1.25
CA PHE A 38 19.25 -17.59 -0.13
C PHE A 38 18.24 -17.62 1.03
N GLY A 39 17.39 -18.67 1.09
CA GLY A 39 16.33 -18.82 2.09
C GLY A 39 14.96 -18.38 1.57
N PRO A 40 13.94 -18.38 2.45
CA PRO A 40 12.59 -18.00 2.08
C PRO A 40 12.50 -16.56 1.55
N GLY A 41 11.59 -16.34 0.59
CA GLY A 41 11.37 -15.05 -0.04
C GLY A 41 9.97 -14.92 -0.63
N SER A 42 9.69 -13.79 -1.26
CA SER A 42 8.51 -13.56 -2.09
C SER A 42 8.85 -13.67 -3.57
N LEU A 43 7.87 -14.10 -4.35
CA LEU A 43 7.88 -13.99 -5.81
C LEU A 43 6.67 -13.17 -6.21
N GLN A 44 6.92 -12.07 -6.92
CA GLN A 44 5.87 -11.22 -7.47
C GLN A 44 5.80 -11.41 -8.97
N TRP A 45 4.59 -11.40 -9.52
CA TRP A 45 4.37 -11.41 -10.95
C TRP A 45 5.10 -10.23 -11.59
N TRP A 46 5.92 -10.52 -12.61
CA TRP A 46 6.66 -9.51 -13.35
C TRP A 46 5.72 -8.69 -14.24
N VAL A 47 5.71 -7.39 -14.03
CA VAL A 47 5.00 -6.43 -14.87
C VAL A 47 5.98 -5.86 -15.89
N ALA A 48 5.68 -6.02 -17.17
CA ALA A 48 6.43 -5.35 -18.24
C ALA A 48 5.84 -3.94 -18.41
N ASP A 49 6.57 -2.96 -18.00
CA ASP A 49 6.18 -1.55 -18.01
C ASP A 49 6.97 -0.73 -19.01
N ASN A 50 6.55 0.50 -19.22
CA ASN A 50 7.31 1.53 -19.92
C ASN A 50 8.10 2.32 -18.86
N GLU A 51 9.43 2.24 -18.90
CA GLU A 51 10.33 2.88 -17.93
C GLU A 51 10.18 4.42 -17.84
N GLU A 52 9.52 5.05 -18.82
CA GLU A 52 9.24 6.49 -18.82
C GLU A 52 7.97 6.83 -18.00
N ASP A 53 7.11 5.84 -17.74
CA ASP A 53 5.87 6.01 -17.00
C ASP A 53 6.11 5.82 -15.49
N HIS A 54 5.62 6.74 -14.72
CA HIS A 54 5.62 6.71 -13.26
C HIS A 54 4.49 7.59 -12.70
N TYR A 55 4.24 7.54 -11.41
CA TYR A 55 3.16 8.30 -10.78
C TYR A 55 3.00 9.73 -11.30
N PHE A 56 4.08 10.55 -11.37
CA PHE A 56 3.97 11.96 -11.76
C PHE A 56 3.59 12.18 -13.22
N THR A 57 3.84 11.23 -14.13
CA THR A 57 3.38 11.29 -15.51
C THR A 57 1.96 10.72 -15.66
N LEU A 58 1.66 9.66 -14.91
CA LEU A 58 0.40 8.93 -15.01
C LEU A 58 -0.77 9.64 -14.31
N ARG A 59 -0.53 10.39 -13.23
CA ARG A 59 -1.58 11.12 -12.50
C ARG A 59 -2.26 12.22 -13.33
N GLU A 60 -1.62 12.69 -14.38
CA GLU A 60 -2.21 13.68 -15.30
C GLU A 60 -3.34 13.07 -16.17
N ARG A 61 -3.50 11.76 -16.15
CA ARG A 61 -4.52 11.01 -16.89
C ARG A 61 -5.72 10.76 -15.98
N GLU A 62 -6.82 11.48 -16.25
CA GLU A 62 -8.04 11.45 -15.42
C GLU A 62 -8.63 10.04 -15.26
N GLU A 63 -8.47 9.16 -16.24
CA GLU A 63 -8.96 7.78 -16.16
C GLU A 63 -8.31 6.97 -15.04
N PHE A 64 -7.14 7.37 -14.54
CA PHE A 64 -6.43 6.69 -13.44
C PHE A 64 -6.74 7.26 -12.06
N ALA A 65 -7.45 8.36 -11.96
CA ALA A 65 -7.76 8.98 -10.66
C ALA A 65 -8.44 8.03 -9.66
N PRO A 66 -9.43 7.17 -10.04
CA PRO A 66 -10.02 6.23 -9.09
C PRO A 66 -9.02 5.18 -8.58
N TRP A 67 -8.08 4.75 -9.43
CA TRP A 67 -7.04 3.80 -9.04
C TRP A 67 -6.06 4.45 -8.06
N PHE A 68 -5.64 5.69 -8.30
CA PHE A 68 -4.76 6.42 -7.39
C PHE A 68 -5.44 6.73 -6.04
N ALA A 69 -6.74 7.03 -6.05
CA ALA A 69 -7.53 7.17 -4.83
C ALA A 69 -7.51 5.88 -3.99
N SER A 70 -7.70 4.71 -4.64
CA SER A 70 -7.61 3.41 -3.98
C SER A 70 -6.19 3.14 -3.45
N LEU A 71 -5.14 3.49 -4.21
CA LEU A 71 -3.76 3.32 -3.78
C LEU A 71 -3.42 4.23 -2.59
N ALA A 72 -3.94 5.46 -2.54
CA ALA A 72 -3.76 6.35 -1.41
C ALA A 72 -4.35 5.75 -0.12
N ALA A 73 -5.56 5.19 -0.17
CA ALA A 73 -6.17 4.50 0.97
C ALA A 73 -5.39 3.24 1.35
N PHE A 74 -4.95 2.44 0.38
CA PHE A 74 -4.11 1.28 0.59
C PHE A 74 -2.82 1.64 1.33
N ASP A 75 -2.09 2.69 0.90
CA ASP A 75 -0.85 3.14 1.54
C ASP A 75 -1.08 3.58 2.99
N VAL A 76 -2.22 4.21 3.30
CA VAL A 76 -2.60 4.57 4.67
C VAL A 76 -2.82 3.32 5.52
N VAL A 77 -3.63 2.37 5.06
CA VAL A 77 -3.95 1.13 5.79
C VAL A 77 -2.70 0.29 6.00
N ALA A 78 -1.91 0.11 4.94
CA ALA A 78 -0.65 -0.61 4.97
C ALA A 78 0.46 0.15 5.73
N ASN A 79 0.28 1.44 6.04
CA ASN A 79 1.33 2.30 6.59
C ASN A 79 2.61 2.22 5.76
N ASN A 80 2.48 2.44 4.45
CA ASN A 80 3.61 2.35 3.52
C ASN A 80 4.62 3.47 3.80
N SER A 81 5.87 3.10 4.07
CA SER A 81 6.90 4.07 4.45
C SER A 81 7.81 4.49 3.29
N ASP A 82 7.55 4.03 2.07
CA ASP A 82 8.43 4.31 0.91
C ASP A 82 7.70 4.27 -0.45
N ARG A 83 6.44 4.74 -0.54
CA ARG A 83 5.74 4.82 -1.84
C ARG A 83 6.36 5.87 -2.73
N LYS A 84 7.23 5.47 -3.65
CA LYS A 84 7.86 6.32 -4.67
C LYS A 84 7.04 6.38 -5.95
N ALA A 85 7.33 7.36 -6.79
CA ALA A 85 6.69 7.48 -8.09
C ALA A 85 6.98 6.29 -9.01
N GLY A 86 8.20 5.77 -8.99
CA GLY A 86 8.61 4.59 -9.77
C GLY A 86 8.04 3.27 -9.26
N HIS A 87 7.34 3.25 -8.10
CA HIS A 87 6.63 2.07 -7.62
C HIS A 87 5.22 1.94 -8.20
N VAL A 88 4.85 2.81 -9.14
CA VAL A 88 3.64 2.72 -9.95
C VAL A 88 4.03 2.39 -11.37
N LEU A 89 3.64 1.22 -11.84
CA LEU A 89 3.92 0.72 -13.19
C LEU A 89 2.67 0.75 -14.05
N TYR A 90 2.84 0.92 -15.36
CA TYR A 90 1.77 0.88 -16.35
C TYR A 90 2.12 -0.09 -17.48
N ASP A 91 1.34 -1.16 -17.66
CA ASP A 91 1.55 -2.22 -18.65
C ASP A 91 0.72 -2.01 -19.94
N GLU A 92 0.35 -0.76 -20.27
CA GLU A 92 -0.53 -0.37 -21.37
C GLU A 92 -2.00 -0.79 -21.22
N ARG A 93 -2.34 -1.55 -20.16
CA ARG A 93 -3.72 -2.01 -19.87
C ARG A 93 -4.21 -1.49 -18.53
N ARG A 94 -3.34 -1.52 -17.52
CA ARG A 94 -3.69 -1.13 -16.15
C ARG A 94 -2.45 -0.68 -15.37
N LEU A 95 -2.71 -0.08 -14.23
CA LEU A 95 -1.69 0.30 -13.26
C LEU A 95 -1.43 -0.82 -12.25
N TRP A 96 -0.22 -0.82 -11.71
CA TRP A 96 0.25 -1.76 -10.70
C TRP A 96 1.08 -1.04 -9.64
N ALA A 97 0.91 -1.42 -8.37
CA ALA A 97 1.70 -0.93 -7.25
C ALA A 97 2.68 -2.01 -6.78
N ILE A 98 3.97 -1.72 -6.85
CA ILE A 98 5.05 -2.65 -6.47
C ILE A 98 5.87 -2.12 -5.28
N ASP A 99 6.85 -2.91 -4.82
CA ASP A 99 7.79 -2.58 -3.75
C ASP A 99 7.08 -2.20 -2.44
N ASN A 100 6.29 -3.12 -1.90
CA ASN A 100 5.49 -2.93 -0.70
C ASN A 100 6.13 -3.53 0.58
N GLY A 101 7.44 -3.88 0.53
CA GLY A 101 8.14 -4.52 1.64
C GLY A 101 8.30 -3.63 2.88
N LEU A 102 8.17 -2.31 2.75
CA LEU A 102 8.26 -1.36 3.84
C LEU A 102 6.87 -0.91 4.34
N CYS A 103 5.93 -1.85 4.43
CA CYS A 103 4.58 -1.69 4.97
C CYS A 103 4.43 -2.28 6.37
N PHE A 104 3.31 -2.00 7.02
CA PHE A 104 2.83 -2.60 8.28
C PHE A 104 3.72 -2.36 9.51
N HIS A 105 4.51 -1.30 9.51
CA HIS A 105 5.23 -0.94 10.72
C HIS A 105 4.25 -0.52 11.84
N GLU A 106 4.56 -0.87 13.11
CA GLU A 106 3.70 -0.56 14.25
C GLU A 106 3.61 0.95 14.53
N GLN A 107 4.71 1.68 14.35
CA GLN A 107 4.71 3.14 14.43
C GLN A 107 4.20 3.75 13.13
N ASP A 108 3.55 4.89 13.21
CA ASP A 108 3.12 5.62 12.02
C ASP A 108 4.33 6.15 11.25
N LYS A 109 4.46 5.68 10.00
CA LYS A 109 5.58 5.97 9.11
C LYS A 109 5.14 6.22 7.67
N LEU A 110 3.89 6.60 7.47
CA LEU A 110 3.38 6.84 6.13
C LEU A 110 4.23 7.86 5.40
N ARG A 111 4.84 7.42 4.30
CA ARG A 111 5.57 8.25 3.33
C ARG A 111 5.16 7.83 1.94
N THR A 112 4.47 8.73 1.29
CA THR A 112 3.95 8.50 -0.05
C THR A 112 4.13 9.74 -0.90
N VAL A 113 4.19 9.56 -2.21
CA VAL A 113 4.11 10.68 -3.17
C VAL A 113 2.66 11.06 -3.48
N ILE A 114 1.67 10.30 -2.99
CA ILE A 114 0.25 10.42 -3.37
C ILE A 114 -0.52 11.24 -2.32
N TRP A 115 -0.19 12.53 -2.21
CA TRP A 115 -0.86 13.44 -1.29
C TRP A 115 -1.91 14.35 -1.92
N GLU A 116 -2.18 14.19 -3.22
CA GLU A 116 -3.23 14.98 -3.91
C GLU A 116 -4.65 14.72 -3.40
N TYR A 117 -4.86 13.58 -2.72
CA TYR A 117 -6.14 13.24 -2.10
C TYR A 117 -6.27 13.74 -0.65
N ALA A 118 -5.21 14.31 -0.04
CA ALA A 118 -5.24 14.78 1.34
C ALA A 118 -6.46 15.66 1.61
N GLY A 119 -7.21 15.35 2.68
CA GLY A 119 -8.45 16.04 3.04
C GLY A 119 -9.65 15.83 2.11
N ALA A 120 -9.46 15.12 0.98
CA ALA A 120 -10.58 14.83 0.08
C ALA A 120 -11.51 13.74 0.65
N PRO A 121 -12.80 13.73 0.29
CA PRO A 121 -13.71 12.66 0.69
C PRO A 121 -13.34 11.34 0.01
N ILE A 122 -13.50 10.23 0.73
CA ILE A 122 -13.34 8.88 0.22
C ILE A 122 -14.65 8.43 -0.41
N ASP A 123 -14.56 7.76 -1.56
CA ASP A 123 -15.71 7.19 -2.26
C ASP A 123 -16.44 6.12 -1.42
N GLU A 124 -17.77 6.05 -1.55
CA GLU A 124 -18.61 5.14 -0.75
C GLU A 124 -18.25 3.66 -0.99
N GLU A 125 -17.95 3.26 -2.21
CA GLU A 125 -17.59 1.88 -2.50
C GLU A 125 -16.27 1.49 -1.80
N LEU A 126 -15.30 2.40 -1.79
CA LEU A 126 -14.04 2.19 -1.09
C LEU A 126 -14.24 2.18 0.44
N LEU A 127 -15.12 3.04 0.98
CA LEU A 127 -15.48 3.03 2.40
C LEU A 127 -16.11 1.70 2.81
N GLU A 128 -17.01 1.12 2.01
CA GLU A 128 -17.60 -0.19 2.28
C GLU A 128 -16.55 -1.31 2.29
N ARG A 129 -15.53 -1.24 1.43
CA ARG A 129 -14.41 -2.18 1.39
C ARG A 129 -13.53 -2.06 2.64
N LEU A 130 -13.20 -0.82 3.03
CA LEU A 130 -12.44 -0.52 4.25
C LEU A 130 -13.18 -0.99 5.51
N GLU A 131 -14.51 -0.79 5.59
CA GLU A 131 -15.33 -1.25 6.73
C GLU A 131 -15.33 -2.77 6.85
N ARG A 132 -15.46 -3.51 5.75
CA ARG A 132 -15.37 -4.99 5.79
C ARG A 132 -14.03 -5.46 6.32
N PHE A 133 -12.92 -4.84 5.87
CA PHE A 133 -11.61 -5.16 6.39
C PHE A 133 -11.45 -4.78 7.86
N ALA A 134 -11.89 -3.59 8.26
CA ALA A 134 -11.82 -3.11 9.66
C ALA A 134 -12.65 -3.99 10.61
N SER A 135 -13.76 -4.57 10.15
CA SER A 135 -14.66 -5.42 10.94
C SER A 135 -14.22 -6.89 11.05
N GLY A 136 -13.11 -7.29 10.42
CA GLY A 136 -12.49 -8.60 10.69
C GLY A 136 -12.34 -9.56 9.52
N GLU A 137 -12.60 -9.15 8.29
CA GLU A 137 -12.29 -9.96 7.11
C GLU A 137 -10.77 -9.92 6.82
N LEU A 138 -10.00 -10.85 7.38
CA LEU A 138 -8.53 -10.81 7.37
C LEU A 138 -7.89 -11.80 6.38
N GLY A 139 -8.64 -12.80 5.92
CA GLY A 139 -8.13 -13.82 4.99
C GLY A 139 -6.78 -14.42 5.43
N GLU A 140 -5.85 -14.51 4.49
CA GLU A 140 -4.49 -15.02 4.70
C GLU A 140 -3.53 -14.00 5.36
N LEU A 141 -3.97 -12.74 5.57
CA LEU A 141 -3.11 -11.67 6.10
C LEU A 141 -2.47 -12.04 7.45
N THR A 142 -3.24 -12.72 8.32
CA THR A 142 -2.77 -13.18 9.65
C THR A 142 -1.63 -14.20 9.60
N ARG A 143 -1.38 -14.81 8.45
CA ARG A 143 -0.27 -15.75 8.25
C ARG A 143 1.07 -15.04 8.10
N TRP A 144 1.05 -13.80 7.63
CA TRP A 144 2.23 -13.05 7.23
C TRP A 144 2.63 -11.95 8.21
N LEU A 145 1.66 -11.43 8.96
CA LEU A 145 1.81 -10.35 9.94
C LEU A 145 1.59 -10.84 11.36
N THR A 146 2.17 -10.14 12.30
CA THR A 146 1.89 -10.32 13.73
C THR A 146 0.47 -9.85 14.08
N PRO A 147 -0.14 -10.34 15.18
CA PRO A 147 -1.43 -9.83 15.61
C PRO A 147 -1.46 -8.31 15.84
N SER A 148 -0.36 -7.72 16.28
CA SER A 148 -0.23 -6.27 16.50
C SER A 148 -0.26 -5.51 15.16
N GLU A 149 0.50 -5.95 14.17
CA GLU A 149 0.53 -5.34 12.83
C GLU A 149 -0.83 -5.39 12.15
N VAL A 150 -1.53 -6.54 12.27
CA VAL A 150 -2.90 -6.70 11.75
C VAL A 150 -3.88 -5.75 12.45
N ALA A 151 -3.85 -5.71 13.78
CA ALA A 151 -4.73 -4.83 14.55
C ALA A 151 -4.53 -3.34 14.21
N LEU A 152 -3.27 -2.93 14.00
CA LEU A 152 -2.95 -1.57 13.61
C LEU A 152 -3.40 -1.25 12.16
N ALA A 153 -3.29 -2.20 11.23
CA ALA A 153 -3.85 -2.02 9.89
C ALA A 153 -5.38 -1.86 9.93
N GLN A 154 -6.08 -2.68 10.72
CA GLN A 154 -7.53 -2.53 10.93
C GLN A 154 -7.89 -1.19 11.59
N LEU A 155 -7.10 -0.73 12.56
CA LEU A 155 -7.31 0.57 13.21
C LEU A 155 -7.17 1.73 12.21
N ARG A 156 -6.20 1.68 11.30
CA ARG A 156 -6.04 2.69 10.24
C ARG A 156 -7.21 2.66 9.26
N ALA A 157 -7.67 1.48 8.85
CA ALA A 157 -8.86 1.35 8.02
C ALA A 157 -10.10 1.92 8.71
N HIS A 158 -10.29 1.62 10.00
CA HIS A 158 -11.39 2.19 10.79
C HIS A 158 -11.30 3.72 10.90
N GLY A 159 -10.10 4.28 11.06
CA GLY A 159 -9.88 5.73 11.04
C GLY A 159 -10.31 6.39 9.72
N LEU A 160 -10.04 5.74 8.57
CA LEU A 160 -10.53 6.22 7.27
C LEU A 160 -12.06 6.15 7.17
N VAL A 161 -12.67 5.08 7.67
CA VAL A 161 -14.14 4.93 7.68
C VAL A 161 -14.80 5.99 8.58
N GLU A 162 -14.27 6.23 9.77
CA GLU A 162 -14.82 7.24 10.69
C GLU A 162 -14.68 8.66 10.16
N SER A 163 -13.47 9.00 9.62
CA SER A 163 -13.23 10.34 9.08
C SER A 163 -13.96 10.58 7.76
N ARG A 164 -14.15 9.54 6.95
CA ARG A 164 -14.62 9.55 5.56
C ARG A 164 -13.74 10.39 4.62
N HIS A 165 -12.53 10.76 5.07
CA HIS A 165 -11.57 11.58 4.34
C HIS A 165 -10.17 10.98 4.42
N TYR A 166 -9.38 11.23 3.38
CA TYR A 166 -7.96 10.92 3.40
C TYR A 166 -7.24 11.79 4.43
N PRO A 167 -6.22 11.26 5.15
CA PRO A 167 -5.47 12.06 6.12
C PRO A 167 -4.64 13.15 5.43
N GLU A 168 -4.37 14.20 6.17
CA GLU A 168 -3.38 15.20 5.80
C GLU A 168 -1.97 14.69 6.16
N PRO A 169 -0.92 15.14 5.44
CA PRO A 169 0.46 14.84 5.83
C PRO A 169 0.76 15.41 7.22
N ASP A 170 1.40 14.61 8.08
CA ASP A 170 1.83 15.06 9.40
C ASP A 170 3.10 15.91 9.29
N GLU A 171 2.93 17.23 9.24
CA GLU A 171 4.03 18.19 9.23
C GLU A 171 4.74 18.33 10.58
N THR A 172 4.20 17.75 11.66
CA THR A 172 4.78 17.78 13.01
C THR A 172 5.72 16.62 13.28
N SER A 173 5.73 15.61 12.41
CA SER A 173 6.62 14.48 12.50
C SER A 173 8.08 14.87 12.30
N ASP A 174 8.99 14.23 13.03
CA ASP A 174 10.42 14.36 12.81
C ASP A 174 10.88 13.82 11.43
N TRP A 175 10.00 13.15 10.72
CA TRP A 175 10.25 12.56 9.41
C TRP A 175 9.39 13.22 8.34
N PRO A 176 9.97 13.56 7.16
CA PRO A 176 9.18 14.11 6.08
C PRO A 176 8.12 13.08 5.61
N PRO A 177 6.90 13.54 5.21
CA PRO A 177 5.83 12.66 4.74
C PRO A 177 6.09 12.06 3.34
N TYR A 178 7.21 12.38 2.74
CA TYR A 178 7.63 11.91 1.42
C TYR A 178 8.81 10.96 1.51
N PRO A 179 8.87 9.90 0.67
CA PRO A 179 10.05 9.06 0.54
C PRO A 179 11.21 9.82 -0.11
N TRP A 180 12.43 9.32 0.03
CA TRP A 180 13.60 9.85 -0.68
C TRP A 180 14.43 8.70 -1.26
N PRO A 181 14.81 8.76 -2.57
CA PRO A 181 14.35 9.73 -3.59
C PRO A 181 12.84 9.59 -3.90
N LEU A 182 12.27 10.58 -4.61
CA LEU A 182 10.83 10.56 -4.95
C LEU A 182 10.50 9.59 -6.09
N ILE A 183 11.50 9.25 -6.93
CA ILE A 183 11.42 8.32 -8.06
C ILE A 183 12.40 7.18 -7.82
#